data_732c534c6cdaa2ddd9a2f87b1e11394d
#
_entry.id   732c534c6cdaa2ddd9a2f87b1e11394d
#
_cell.length_a   1.000
_cell.length_b   1.000
_cell.length_c   1.000
_cell.angle_alpha   90.00
_cell.angle_beta   90.00
_cell.angle_gamma   90.00
#
_symmetry.space_group_name_H-M   'P 1'
#
loop_
_entity.id
_entity.type
_entity.pdbx_description
1 polymer ?
#
loop_
_entity_poly.entity_id
_entity_poly.type
_entity_poly.pdbx_seq_one_letter_code
_entity_poly.pdbx_strand_id
1 'polypeptide(L)'
;SKQFLQHIRQYNSAFQMTSFGCSEDRIPGWQPTFRVKGQIHHRIGSLLNEGNERPVYCQIYFIEDAQEQVRQRNSYFDNLNADVISDVQAVLHKQNRYVSAFKTAAEILSEQNTDDMNLILSATKRPHGTHERRFNIPCTSELGVLMPNDIFNNRDIILRTRSHGRPLQRINECHRAYDALQYPILFPTGSDGWSIDLKLLNPKTGDHSNKQMSAMQYYTFKLMHRDYFNPLLYSGRLLQQYVVDQFVKMETTRLLYLRLNQSSLRCESYDVLCDTLKNNASSNTVGRNIILPASFTGSPRWYHNKLQDSLAYIRKFGSPDLFITTTMNPQDPVVKNCIYTGQRPEDRPDIVCRVFQRHVQEMKKLMVNHSIFGKLSAWLYSIEYQKRGLPHAHWLLWLSRNDRIHPDSVDNIVCAEIPAKEKDAVLYELVTTCMIHGPCGKQFPNAPCMKDGKCSKGFPKPFCNDTTITDGYPTYKRRSP
;
A
#
# COMPACT_ATOMS: atom_id res chain seq x y z
N SER A 1 24.19 -0.96 -1.71
CA SER A 1 24.73 -1.14 -0.36
C SER A 1 23.58 -1.24 0.66
N LYS A 2 23.81 -1.86 1.82
CA LYS A 2 22.78 -2.02 2.87
C LYS A 2 22.26 -0.66 3.38
N GLN A 3 23.14 0.32 3.51
CA GLN A 3 22.82 1.70 3.89
C GLN A 3 21.84 2.36 2.86
N PHE A 4 22.11 2.20 1.57
CA PHE A 4 21.22 2.71 0.53
C PHE A 4 19.79 2.18 0.68
N LEU A 5 19.62 0.87 0.85
CA LEU A 5 18.29 0.27 1.03
C LEU A 5 17.62 0.69 2.35
N GLN A 6 18.38 0.94 3.42
CA GLN A 6 17.81 1.46 4.67
C GLN A 6 17.21 2.86 4.50
N HIS A 7 17.86 3.72 3.71
CA HIS A 7 17.47 5.12 3.48
C HIS A 7 16.86 5.36 2.09
N ILE A 8 16.46 4.30 1.37
CA ILE A 8 16.03 4.39 -0.03
C ILE A 8 14.89 5.39 -0.27
N ARG A 9 13.98 5.57 0.71
CA ARG A 9 12.91 6.58 0.61
C ARG A 9 13.46 7.99 0.66
N GLN A 10 14.46 8.25 1.51
CA GLN A 10 15.12 9.56 1.60
C GLN A 10 15.93 9.84 0.32
N TYR A 11 16.64 8.83 -0.21
CA TYR A 11 17.30 8.96 -1.52
C TYR A 11 16.28 9.26 -2.62
N ASN A 12 15.15 8.56 -2.66
CA ASN A 12 14.10 8.88 -3.64
C ASN A 12 13.59 10.32 -3.47
N SER A 13 13.36 10.76 -2.22
CA SER A 13 12.90 12.13 -1.95
C SER A 13 13.91 13.19 -2.35
N ALA A 14 15.22 12.90 -2.28
CA ALA A 14 16.27 13.81 -2.74
C ALA A 14 16.28 14.00 -4.27
N PHE A 15 15.71 13.07 -5.02
CA PHE A 15 15.65 13.11 -6.48
C PHE A 15 14.25 13.30 -7.07
N GLN A 16 13.19 13.22 -6.25
CA GLN A 16 11.83 13.41 -6.74
C GLN A 16 11.63 14.81 -7.33
N MET A 17 10.83 14.88 -8.39
CA MET A 17 10.60 16.11 -9.15
C MET A 17 9.27 16.79 -8.76
N THR A 18 8.48 16.16 -7.92
CA THR A 18 7.17 16.63 -7.46
C THR A 18 7.07 16.60 -5.96
N SER A 19 6.27 17.51 -5.37
CA SER A 19 5.96 17.48 -3.93
C SER A 19 4.72 16.66 -3.65
N PHE A 20 4.69 16.06 -2.45
CA PHE A 20 3.52 15.40 -1.89
C PHE A 20 2.92 16.30 -0.80
N GLY A 21 1.62 16.54 -0.85
CA GLY A 21 0.91 17.29 0.17
C GLY A 21 -0.45 16.64 0.48
N CYS A 22 -0.76 16.53 1.76
CA CYS A 22 -2.08 16.12 2.24
C CYS A 22 -2.37 16.76 3.59
N SER A 23 -3.65 16.90 3.94
CA SER A 23 -4.05 17.23 5.30
C SER A 23 -4.18 15.94 6.10
N GLU A 24 -3.36 15.79 7.14
CA GLU A 24 -3.39 14.63 8.02
C GLU A 24 -4.50 14.76 9.08
N ASP A 25 -5.19 13.67 9.35
CA ASP A 25 -6.07 13.51 10.49
C ASP A 25 -5.61 12.33 11.33
N ARG A 26 -5.00 12.60 12.47
CA ARG A 26 -4.53 11.57 13.39
C ARG A 26 -5.64 11.22 14.37
N ILE A 27 -6.13 10.00 14.30
CA ILE A 27 -7.03 9.47 15.31
C ILE A 27 -6.18 8.84 16.41
N PRO A 28 -6.22 9.38 17.64
CA PRO A 28 -5.53 8.77 18.75
C PRO A 28 -6.20 7.43 19.10
N GLY A 29 -5.42 6.39 19.34
CA GLY A 29 -5.94 5.08 19.73
C GLY A 29 -4.90 3.99 19.68
N TRP A 30 -5.30 2.78 20.04
CA TRP A 30 -4.42 1.60 20.13
C TRP A 30 -3.84 1.17 18.77
N GLN A 31 -4.57 1.45 17.68
CA GLN A 31 -4.06 1.33 16.32
C GLN A 31 -4.24 2.69 15.63
N PRO A 32 -3.21 3.53 15.61
CA PRO A 32 -3.29 4.81 14.93
C PRO A 32 -3.53 4.59 13.44
N THR A 33 -4.72 4.93 12.99
CA THR A 33 -5.06 4.91 11.56
C THR A 33 -4.65 6.25 10.98
N PHE A 34 -3.81 6.23 9.96
CA PHE A 34 -3.50 7.40 9.17
C PHE A 34 -4.72 7.73 8.29
N ARG A 35 -5.30 8.89 8.49
CA ARG A 35 -6.39 9.41 7.65
C ARG A 35 -5.96 10.67 6.95
N VAL A 36 -6.32 10.76 5.69
CA VAL A 36 -6.12 11.96 4.87
C VAL A 36 -7.46 12.64 4.70
N LYS A 37 -7.54 13.91 5.09
CA LYS A 37 -8.70 14.75 4.79
C LYS A 37 -8.58 15.30 3.38
N GLY A 38 -9.57 14.98 2.54
CA GLY A 38 -9.61 15.45 1.15
C GLY A 38 -8.74 14.61 0.22
N GLN A 39 -8.27 15.24 -0.85
CA GLN A 39 -7.44 14.58 -1.87
C GLN A 39 -5.95 14.76 -1.56
N ILE A 40 -5.18 13.72 -1.80
CA ILE A 40 -3.72 13.80 -1.87
C ILE A 40 -3.35 14.68 -3.07
N HIS A 41 -2.44 15.62 -2.84
CA HIS A 41 -2.00 16.54 -3.87
C HIS A 41 -0.53 16.32 -4.18
N HIS A 42 -0.24 16.10 -5.45
CA HIS A 42 1.10 16.22 -5.97
C HIS A 42 1.22 17.57 -6.66
N ARG A 43 2.20 18.36 -6.26
CA ARG A 43 2.40 19.72 -6.77
C ARG A 43 3.78 19.85 -7.36
N ILE A 44 3.87 20.63 -8.41
CA ILE A 44 5.13 21.05 -9.00
C ILE A 44 5.17 22.58 -8.98
N GLY A 45 6.30 23.13 -8.58
CA GLY A 45 6.52 24.56 -8.51
C GLY A 45 7.04 25.16 -9.80
N SER A 46 7.48 26.42 -9.73
CA SER A 46 8.25 27.07 -10.79
C SER A 46 9.57 26.32 -11.06
N LEU A 47 10.09 26.42 -12.27
CA LEU A 47 11.35 25.80 -12.64
C LEU A 47 12.53 26.53 -12.02
N LEU A 48 12.45 27.85 -11.96
CA LEU A 48 13.47 28.73 -11.37
C LEU A 48 13.06 29.11 -9.94
N ASN A 49 14.05 29.24 -9.10
CA ASN A 49 13.88 29.71 -7.73
C ASN A 49 13.61 31.21 -7.70
N GLU A 50 12.69 31.66 -6.85
CA GLU A 50 12.38 33.08 -6.66
C GLU A 50 13.00 33.56 -5.35
N GLY A 51 13.88 34.54 -5.44
CA GLY A 51 14.53 35.12 -4.27
C GLY A 51 15.57 34.24 -3.58
N ASN A 52 15.68 34.35 -2.25
CA ASN A 52 16.65 33.62 -1.42
C ASN A 52 16.17 32.24 -0.94
N GLU A 53 15.08 31.73 -1.51
CA GLU A 53 14.59 30.39 -1.12
C GLU A 53 15.52 29.31 -1.65
N ARG A 54 15.61 28.19 -0.89
CA ARG A 54 16.41 27.04 -1.34
C ARG A 54 15.68 26.28 -2.44
N PRO A 55 16.33 25.90 -3.54
CA PRO A 55 15.72 25.16 -4.63
C PRO A 55 15.29 23.77 -4.19
N VAL A 56 14.04 23.39 -4.51
CA VAL A 56 13.43 22.12 -4.14
C VAL A 56 12.94 21.34 -5.37
N TYR A 57 12.85 20.02 -5.27
CA TYR A 57 12.27 19.14 -6.29
C TYR A 57 12.88 19.35 -7.68
N CYS A 58 12.07 19.69 -8.69
CA CYS A 58 12.53 19.91 -10.06
C CYS A 58 13.53 21.07 -10.17
N GLN A 59 13.46 22.08 -9.30
CA GLN A 59 14.35 23.25 -9.33
C GLN A 59 15.82 22.88 -9.17
N ILE A 60 16.12 21.81 -8.43
CA ILE A 60 17.51 21.36 -8.24
C ILE A 60 18.15 20.95 -9.58
N TYR A 61 17.37 20.44 -10.54
CA TYR A 61 17.89 20.03 -11.84
C TYR A 61 18.20 21.21 -12.78
N PHE A 62 17.78 22.45 -12.42
CA PHE A 62 18.08 23.68 -13.12
C PHE A 62 19.35 24.40 -12.59
N ILE A 63 19.98 23.86 -11.55
CA ILE A 63 21.30 24.33 -11.09
C ILE A 63 22.34 23.80 -12.08
N GLU A 64 23.20 24.69 -12.64
CA GLU A 64 24.19 24.31 -13.63
C GLU A 64 25.29 23.42 -13.04
N ASP A 65 25.82 23.78 -11.86
CA ASP A 65 26.91 23.03 -11.21
C ASP A 65 26.36 21.71 -10.60
N ALA A 66 26.88 20.59 -11.13
CA ALA A 66 26.53 19.25 -10.68
C ALA A 66 26.93 18.98 -9.22
N GLN A 67 28.00 19.56 -8.72
CA GLN A 67 28.46 19.44 -7.34
C GLN A 67 27.54 20.24 -6.39
N GLU A 68 27.10 21.40 -6.83
CA GLU A 68 26.10 22.19 -6.09
C GLU A 68 24.76 21.46 -5.98
N GLN A 69 24.33 20.79 -7.07
CA GLN A 69 23.14 19.91 -7.00
C GLN A 69 23.29 18.82 -5.94
N VAL A 70 24.46 18.17 -5.82
CA VAL A 70 24.74 17.15 -4.79
C VAL A 70 24.70 17.77 -3.41
N ARG A 71 25.36 18.93 -3.20
CA ARG A 71 25.34 19.66 -1.92
C ARG A 71 23.94 20.03 -1.51
N GLN A 72 23.15 20.55 -2.43
CA GLN A 72 21.77 20.95 -2.18
C GLN A 72 20.88 19.76 -1.80
N ARG A 73 20.97 18.61 -2.49
CA ARG A 73 20.25 17.39 -2.13
C ARG A 73 20.65 16.86 -0.76
N ASN A 74 21.94 16.86 -0.45
CA ASN A 74 22.45 16.38 0.83
C ASN A 74 22.04 17.29 2.00
N SER A 75 21.87 18.59 1.77
CA SER A 75 21.49 19.54 2.83
C SER A 75 20.07 19.35 3.39
N TYR A 76 19.22 18.57 2.73
CA TYR A 76 17.86 18.25 3.19
C TYR A 76 17.79 16.98 4.06
N PHE A 77 18.88 16.19 4.12
CA PHE A 77 18.86 14.89 4.79
C PHE A 77 20.17 14.59 5.52
N ASP A 78 20.14 14.52 6.84
CA ASP A 78 21.32 14.33 7.68
C ASP A 78 22.01 12.95 7.54
N ASN A 79 21.32 11.96 6.97
CA ASN A 79 21.75 10.55 6.98
C ASN A 79 22.11 9.99 5.59
N LEU A 80 22.20 10.83 4.55
CA LEU A 80 22.53 10.37 3.22
C LEU A 80 24.04 10.47 2.97
N ASN A 81 24.58 9.55 2.17
CA ASN A 81 25.97 9.58 1.73
C ASN A 81 26.07 10.39 0.42
N ALA A 82 26.93 11.41 0.41
CA ALA A 82 27.13 12.29 -0.73
C ALA A 82 27.65 11.55 -1.98
N ASP A 83 28.50 10.53 -1.83
CA ASP A 83 29.00 9.74 -2.95
C ASP A 83 27.85 8.96 -3.62
N VAL A 84 26.96 8.38 -2.83
CA VAL A 84 25.77 7.69 -3.35
C VAL A 84 24.82 8.66 -4.03
N ILE A 85 24.64 9.88 -3.52
CA ILE A 85 23.87 10.93 -4.20
C ILE A 85 24.51 11.27 -5.54
N SER A 86 25.86 11.42 -5.57
CA SER A 86 26.61 11.71 -6.79
C SER A 86 26.46 10.59 -7.84
N ASP A 87 26.58 9.34 -7.43
CA ASP A 87 26.40 8.17 -8.32
C ASP A 87 24.98 8.10 -8.91
N VAL A 88 23.96 8.24 -8.06
CA VAL A 88 22.55 8.24 -8.50
C VAL A 88 22.29 9.42 -9.44
N GLN A 89 22.80 10.60 -9.12
CA GLN A 89 22.71 11.78 -9.98
C GLN A 89 23.34 11.52 -11.36
N ALA A 90 24.54 10.95 -11.41
CA ALA A 90 25.21 10.62 -12.67
C ALA A 90 24.38 9.65 -13.54
N VAL A 91 23.78 8.62 -12.93
CA VAL A 91 22.89 7.68 -13.62
C VAL A 91 21.64 8.39 -14.16
N LEU A 92 20.97 9.20 -13.34
CA LEU A 92 19.77 9.93 -13.76
C LEU A 92 20.06 10.95 -14.85
N HIS A 93 21.18 11.68 -14.75
CA HIS A 93 21.61 12.63 -15.78
C HIS A 93 21.91 11.96 -17.13
N LYS A 94 22.41 10.72 -17.12
CA LYS A 94 22.73 9.96 -18.32
C LYS A 94 21.52 9.28 -18.95
N GLN A 95 20.56 8.80 -18.14
CA GLN A 95 19.52 7.87 -18.60
C GLN A 95 18.09 8.41 -18.50
N ASN A 96 17.83 9.38 -17.61
CA ASN A 96 16.47 9.85 -17.36
C ASN A 96 16.08 10.93 -18.37
N ARG A 97 15.07 10.61 -19.18
CA ARG A 97 14.59 11.52 -20.24
C ARG A 97 14.03 12.85 -19.70
N TYR A 98 13.42 12.85 -18.51
CA TYR A 98 12.90 14.08 -17.88
C TYR A 98 14.05 14.95 -17.39
N VAL A 99 15.08 14.36 -16.79
CA VAL A 99 16.29 15.09 -16.37
C VAL A 99 17.01 15.70 -17.58
N SER A 100 17.16 14.92 -18.66
CA SER A 100 17.73 15.43 -19.92
C SER A 100 16.94 16.63 -20.45
N ALA A 101 15.63 16.51 -20.46
CA ALA A 101 14.76 17.56 -20.94
C ALA A 101 14.76 18.81 -20.05
N PHE A 102 14.85 18.66 -18.73
CA PHE A 102 15.02 19.79 -17.82
C PHE A 102 16.35 20.52 -18.04
N LYS A 103 17.43 19.78 -18.32
CA LYS A 103 18.72 20.40 -18.67
C LYS A 103 18.64 21.21 -19.96
N THR A 104 18.08 20.62 -21.04
CA THR A 104 17.87 21.34 -22.29
C THR A 104 17.01 22.58 -22.09
N ALA A 105 15.97 22.51 -21.26
CA ALA A 105 15.15 23.66 -20.95
C ALA A 105 15.94 24.74 -20.16
N ALA A 106 16.83 24.33 -19.24
CA ALA A 106 17.69 25.25 -18.50
C ALA A 106 18.69 25.97 -19.44
N GLU A 107 19.31 25.26 -20.40
CA GLU A 107 20.18 25.81 -21.42
C GLU A 107 19.44 26.86 -22.27
N ILE A 108 18.25 26.53 -22.79
CA ILE A 108 17.43 27.46 -23.57
C ILE A 108 17.06 28.72 -22.76
N LEU A 109 16.72 28.54 -21.47
CA LEU A 109 16.38 29.67 -20.62
C LEU A 109 17.54 30.61 -20.34
N SER A 110 18.77 30.07 -20.21
CA SER A 110 19.97 30.85 -20.01
C SER A 110 20.35 31.65 -21.27
N GLU A 111 20.08 31.12 -22.47
CA GLU A 111 20.39 31.78 -23.74
C GLU A 111 19.40 32.89 -24.12
N GLN A 112 18.10 32.70 -23.85
CA GLN A 112 17.04 33.57 -24.37
C GLN A 112 16.63 34.72 -23.44
N ASN A 113 17.08 34.72 -22.18
CA ASN A 113 16.76 35.74 -21.16
C ASN A 113 15.26 36.11 -21.07
N THR A 114 14.37 35.14 -21.37
CA THR A 114 12.92 35.35 -21.39
C THR A 114 12.28 34.85 -20.10
N ASP A 115 11.57 35.74 -19.41
CA ASP A 115 10.97 35.47 -18.09
C ASP A 115 9.67 34.63 -18.15
N ASP A 116 9.07 34.44 -19.32
CA ASP A 116 7.72 33.84 -19.49
C ASP A 116 7.74 32.64 -20.44
N MET A 117 8.51 31.61 -20.10
CA MET A 117 8.46 30.34 -20.84
C MET A 117 7.68 29.27 -20.04
N ASN A 118 6.97 28.43 -20.76
CA ASN A 118 6.26 27.28 -20.19
C ASN A 118 6.86 26.00 -20.77
N LEU A 119 7.21 25.06 -19.90
CA LEU A 119 7.64 23.72 -20.28
C LEU A 119 6.45 22.78 -20.12
N ILE A 120 6.08 22.05 -21.16
CA ILE A 120 4.93 21.15 -21.14
C ILE A 120 5.36 19.71 -21.15
N LEU A 121 4.85 18.93 -20.18
CA LEU A 121 4.87 17.48 -20.21
C LEU A 121 3.52 17.01 -20.78
N SER A 122 3.52 16.56 -22.04
CA SER A 122 2.30 16.13 -22.70
C SER A 122 1.70 14.86 -22.07
N ALA A 123 0.39 14.85 -21.86
CA ALA A 123 -0.35 13.70 -21.40
C ALA A 123 -0.43 12.59 -22.45
N THR A 124 -0.32 12.93 -23.71
CA THR A 124 -0.37 11.99 -24.85
C THR A 124 1.01 11.86 -25.49
N LYS A 125 1.31 10.68 -26.05
CA LYS A 125 2.58 10.46 -26.76
C LYS A 125 2.64 11.14 -28.13
N ARG A 126 1.58 11.83 -28.56
CA ARG A 126 1.46 12.43 -29.88
C ARG A 126 1.58 13.95 -29.78
N PRO A 127 2.41 14.62 -30.59
CA PRO A 127 2.36 16.07 -30.75
C PRO A 127 1.01 16.51 -31.33
N HIS A 128 0.48 17.63 -30.83
CA HIS A 128 -0.75 18.21 -31.38
C HIS A 128 -0.58 18.52 -32.88
N GLY A 129 -1.58 18.15 -33.70
CA GLY A 129 -1.64 18.48 -35.13
C GLY A 129 -1.06 17.46 -36.11
N THR A 130 -0.62 16.28 -35.65
CA THR A 130 -0.01 15.26 -36.52
C THR A 130 -0.91 14.04 -36.75
N HIS A 131 -0.93 13.54 -38.00
CA HIS A 131 -1.79 12.44 -38.45
C HIS A 131 -1.34 11.08 -37.89
N GLU A 132 -2.30 10.18 -37.56
CA GLU A 132 -2.08 8.88 -36.91
C GLU A 132 -1.06 7.93 -37.57
N ARG A 133 -0.82 8.08 -38.87
CA ARG A 133 -0.01 7.15 -39.68
C ARG A 133 1.46 7.56 -39.88
N ARG A 134 1.95 8.65 -39.27
CA ARG A 134 3.28 9.20 -39.55
C ARG A 134 4.37 8.96 -38.51
N PHE A 135 4.11 8.22 -37.42
CA PHE A 135 5.08 8.09 -36.34
C PHE A 135 5.56 6.65 -36.10
N ASN A 136 6.65 6.30 -36.77
CA ASN A 136 7.47 5.13 -36.45
C ASN A 136 8.85 5.49 -35.82
N ILE A 137 9.10 6.73 -35.46
CA ILE A 137 10.35 7.17 -34.85
C ILE A 137 10.07 7.59 -33.41
N PRO A 138 10.85 7.16 -32.40
CA PRO A 138 10.73 7.66 -31.05
C PRO A 138 11.05 9.16 -31.05
N CYS A 139 10.03 9.99 -30.91
CA CYS A 139 10.17 11.44 -30.83
C CYS A 139 10.89 11.81 -29.53
N THR A 140 12.05 12.41 -29.63
CA THR A 140 12.80 13.02 -28.55
C THR A 140 12.13 14.22 -27.91
N SER A 141 11.02 14.71 -28.44
CA SER A 141 10.31 15.91 -27.97
C SER A 141 9.00 15.57 -27.25
N GLU A 142 9.07 14.78 -26.18
CA GLU A 142 7.96 14.65 -25.22
C GLU A 142 7.83 15.89 -24.31
N LEU A 143 8.81 16.77 -24.36
CA LEU A 143 8.84 18.09 -23.78
C LEU A 143 8.78 19.13 -24.91
N GLY A 144 7.72 19.89 -24.91
CA GLY A 144 7.61 21.09 -25.75
C GLY A 144 7.94 22.32 -24.91
N VAL A 145 8.89 23.14 -25.39
CA VAL A 145 9.06 24.49 -24.88
C VAL A 145 8.03 25.36 -25.60
N LEU A 146 7.10 25.99 -24.85
CA LEU A 146 6.00 26.74 -25.42
C LEU A 146 6.13 28.22 -25.17
N MET A 147 5.78 28.98 -26.20
CA MET A 147 5.56 30.42 -26.14
C MET A 147 4.19 30.74 -25.49
N PRO A 148 4.02 31.96 -24.92
CA PRO A 148 2.75 32.39 -24.37
C PRO A 148 1.70 32.45 -25.49
N ASN A 149 0.67 31.61 -25.48
CA ASN A 149 -0.55 31.60 -26.28
C ASN A 149 -0.93 30.25 -26.93
N ASP A 150 -0.28 29.14 -26.57
CA ASP A 150 -0.65 27.84 -27.15
C ASP A 150 -1.83 27.15 -26.45
N ILE A 151 -2.59 26.37 -27.21
CA ILE A 151 -3.77 25.63 -26.73
C ILE A 151 -3.29 24.37 -25.99
N PHE A 152 -3.57 24.29 -24.69
CA PHE A 152 -3.20 23.17 -23.84
C PHE A 152 -4.31 22.13 -23.73
N ASN A 153 -3.93 20.87 -23.55
CA ASN A 153 -4.86 19.85 -23.12
C ASN A 153 -5.01 19.92 -21.58
N ASN A 154 -6.23 19.83 -21.07
CA ASN A 154 -6.52 19.86 -19.64
C ASN A 154 -5.77 18.79 -18.80
N ARG A 155 -5.13 17.82 -19.44
CA ARG A 155 -4.34 16.75 -18.82
C ARG A 155 -2.84 16.98 -18.86
N ASP A 156 -2.34 17.97 -19.57
CA ASP A 156 -0.91 18.26 -19.67
C ASP A 156 -0.38 18.89 -18.37
N ILE A 157 0.87 18.57 -18.02
CA ILE A 157 1.57 19.21 -16.91
C ILE A 157 2.34 20.40 -17.47
N ILE A 158 1.98 21.60 -17.04
CA ILE A 158 2.59 22.84 -17.46
C ILE A 158 3.53 23.31 -16.36
N LEU A 159 4.82 23.39 -16.67
CA LEU A 159 5.85 23.90 -15.77
C LEU A 159 6.20 25.32 -16.17
N ARG A 160 6.01 26.29 -15.28
CA ARG A 160 6.31 27.70 -15.51
C ARG A 160 7.72 28.02 -15.05
N THR A 161 8.39 28.93 -15.73
CA THR A 161 9.71 29.40 -15.32
C THR A 161 9.67 30.11 -13.98
N ARG A 162 8.68 30.98 -13.75
CA ARG A 162 8.48 31.70 -12.48
C ARG A 162 7.02 31.61 -12.02
N SER A 163 6.82 31.64 -10.72
CA SER A 163 5.49 31.51 -10.13
C SER A 163 4.67 32.80 -10.22
N HIS A 164 5.30 33.96 -10.26
CA HIS A 164 4.64 35.28 -10.21
C HIS A 164 3.52 35.34 -9.15
N GLY A 165 3.75 34.77 -7.96
CA GLY A 165 2.78 34.70 -6.88
C GLY A 165 1.60 33.75 -7.12
N ARG A 166 1.62 32.91 -8.15
CA ARG A 166 0.58 31.93 -8.42
C ARG A 166 0.81 30.63 -7.63
N PRO A 167 -0.28 29.98 -7.18
CA PRO A 167 -0.16 28.73 -6.41
C PRO A 167 0.47 27.61 -7.24
N LEU A 168 1.15 26.68 -6.57
CA LEU A 168 1.73 25.47 -7.16
C LEU A 168 0.68 24.71 -7.98
N GLN A 169 1.07 24.27 -9.17
CA GLN A 169 0.18 23.50 -10.03
C GLN A 169 0.00 22.07 -9.54
N ARG A 170 -1.23 21.61 -9.49
CA ARG A 170 -1.54 20.22 -9.18
C ARG A 170 -1.24 19.32 -10.37
N ILE A 171 -0.50 18.23 -10.13
CA ILE A 171 -0.27 17.18 -11.10
C ILE A 171 -1.39 16.14 -10.99
N ASN A 172 -1.94 15.75 -12.15
CA ASN A 172 -2.87 14.62 -12.18
C ASN A 172 -2.10 13.32 -11.98
N GLU A 173 -2.46 12.57 -10.94
CA GLU A 173 -1.87 11.27 -10.61
C GLU A 173 -2.03 10.21 -11.69
N CYS A 174 -2.99 10.39 -12.61
CA CYS A 174 -3.20 9.53 -13.78
C CYS A 174 -2.37 9.96 -15.00
N HIS A 175 -1.50 10.96 -14.87
CA HIS A 175 -0.59 11.36 -15.94
C HIS A 175 0.52 10.33 -16.12
N ARG A 176 0.87 9.99 -17.37
CA ARG A 176 1.88 8.97 -17.69
C ARG A 176 3.28 9.24 -17.09
N ALA A 177 3.64 10.51 -16.93
CA ALA A 177 4.92 10.91 -16.34
C ALA A 177 4.95 10.81 -14.80
N TYR A 178 3.79 10.67 -14.14
CA TYR A 178 3.67 10.74 -12.69
C TYR A 178 4.63 9.79 -11.96
N ASP A 179 4.63 8.50 -12.33
CA ASP A 179 5.43 7.47 -11.65
C ASP A 179 6.94 7.81 -11.71
N ALA A 180 7.42 8.28 -12.86
CA ALA A 180 8.84 8.62 -13.05
C ALA A 180 9.24 9.93 -12.36
N LEU A 181 8.34 10.92 -12.29
CA LEU A 181 8.58 12.18 -11.59
C LEU A 181 8.60 12.00 -10.06
N GLN A 182 7.74 11.13 -9.54
CA GLN A 182 7.63 10.88 -8.11
C GLN A 182 8.65 9.84 -7.61
N TYR A 183 8.98 8.85 -8.45
CA TYR A 183 9.86 7.73 -8.09
C TYR A 183 11.05 7.58 -9.05
N PRO A 184 11.93 8.57 -9.19
CA PRO A 184 13.04 8.52 -10.15
C PRO A 184 14.03 7.38 -9.87
N ILE A 185 14.19 6.94 -8.63
CA ILE A 185 14.99 5.75 -8.29
C ILE A 185 14.39 4.46 -8.83
N LEU A 186 13.06 4.33 -8.82
CA LEU A 186 12.38 3.15 -9.36
C LEU A 186 12.27 3.17 -10.89
N PHE A 187 12.28 4.37 -11.48
CA PHE A 187 12.16 4.61 -12.91
C PHE A 187 13.33 5.47 -13.44
N PRO A 188 14.57 4.96 -13.33
CA PRO A 188 15.77 5.76 -13.62
C PRO A 188 15.85 6.24 -15.08
N THR A 189 15.19 5.58 -16.01
CA THR A 189 15.10 5.99 -17.42
C THR A 189 13.98 7.00 -17.69
N GLY A 190 13.16 7.30 -16.69
CA GLY A 190 11.96 8.13 -16.88
C GLY A 190 10.84 7.42 -17.66
N SER A 191 10.75 6.08 -17.59
CA SER A 191 9.74 5.31 -18.30
C SER A 191 8.32 5.67 -17.86
N ASP A 192 7.35 5.58 -18.79
CA ASP A 192 5.96 5.90 -18.54
C ASP A 192 5.34 5.01 -17.47
N GLY A 193 4.51 5.62 -16.63
CA GLY A 193 3.56 4.96 -15.75
C GLY A 193 2.24 4.64 -16.46
N TRP A 194 1.24 4.26 -15.66
CA TRP A 194 -0.11 4.06 -16.18
C TRP A 194 -0.77 5.38 -16.59
N SER A 195 -1.50 5.33 -17.71
CA SER A 195 -2.39 6.41 -18.15
C SER A 195 -3.71 5.84 -18.64
N ILE A 196 -4.74 6.68 -18.64
CA ILE A 196 -6.10 6.28 -19.04
C ILE A 196 -6.18 5.84 -20.51
N ASP A 197 -5.25 6.30 -21.33
CA ASP A 197 -5.23 6.01 -22.79
C ASP A 197 -4.49 4.68 -23.11
N LEU A 198 -3.95 4.00 -22.09
CA LEU A 198 -3.22 2.77 -22.27
C LEU A 198 -4.14 1.62 -22.67
N LYS A 199 -3.88 1.00 -23.83
CA LYS A 199 -4.67 -0.11 -24.37
C LYS A 199 -3.99 -1.45 -24.09
N LEU A 200 -4.82 -2.50 -23.94
CA LEU A 200 -4.35 -3.87 -23.88
C LEU A 200 -3.80 -4.33 -25.23
N LEU A 201 -2.77 -5.15 -25.21
CA LEU A 201 -2.28 -5.85 -26.40
C LEU A 201 -3.01 -7.19 -26.53
N ASN A 202 -3.31 -7.55 -27.77
CA ASN A 202 -3.77 -8.91 -28.08
C ASN A 202 -2.55 -9.84 -28.01
N PRO A 203 -2.52 -10.86 -27.14
CA PRO A 203 -1.35 -11.71 -26.98
C PRO A 203 -1.04 -12.59 -28.21
N LYS A 204 -2.02 -12.77 -29.12
CA LYS A 204 -1.83 -13.58 -30.34
C LYS A 204 -1.31 -12.79 -31.51
N THR A 205 -1.77 -11.55 -31.69
CA THR A 205 -1.43 -10.72 -32.87
C THR A 205 -0.42 -9.62 -32.54
N GLY A 206 -0.23 -9.28 -31.27
CA GLY A 206 0.60 -8.14 -30.84
C GLY A 206 -0.07 -6.76 -31.04
N ASP A 207 -1.25 -6.71 -31.65
CA ASP A 207 -1.96 -5.47 -31.93
C ASP A 207 -2.63 -4.88 -30.69
N HIS A 208 -2.83 -3.58 -30.68
CA HIS A 208 -3.62 -2.91 -29.66
C HIS A 208 -5.11 -3.31 -29.78
N SER A 209 -5.64 -3.83 -28.68
CA SER A 209 -7.07 -4.09 -28.58
C SER A 209 -7.84 -2.78 -28.35
N ASN A 210 -9.17 -2.80 -28.63
CA ASN A 210 -10.03 -1.65 -28.30
C ASN A 210 -10.27 -1.50 -26.77
N LYS A 211 -9.83 -2.46 -25.95
CA LYS A 211 -10.00 -2.44 -24.50
C LYS A 211 -8.87 -1.65 -23.83
N GLN A 212 -9.25 -0.72 -22.97
CA GLN A 212 -8.30 0.00 -22.12
C GLN A 212 -7.74 -0.89 -21.02
N MET A 213 -6.47 -0.68 -20.68
CA MET A 213 -5.83 -1.33 -19.53
C MET A 213 -6.19 -0.57 -18.25
N SER A 214 -6.78 -1.25 -17.28
CA SER A 214 -7.02 -0.64 -15.98
C SER A 214 -5.72 -0.41 -15.20
N ALA A 215 -5.71 0.57 -14.29
CA ALA A 215 -4.57 0.80 -13.39
C ALA A 215 -4.21 -0.46 -12.60
N MET A 216 -5.22 -1.20 -12.10
CA MET A 216 -5.01 -2.45 -11.38
C MET A 216 -4.26 -3.49 -12.22
N GLN A 217 -4.64 -3.69 -13.48
CA GLN A 217 -3.96 -4.63 -14.40
C GLN A 217 -2.52 -4.21 -14.64
N TYR A 218 -2.28 -2.91 -14.89
CA TYR A 218 -0.95 -2.37 -15.12
C TYR A 218 -0.01 -2.59 -13.92
N TYR A 219 -0.43 -2.17 -12.72
CA TYR A 219 0.41 -2.29 -11.54
C TYR A 219 0.56 -3.74 -11.07
N THR A 220 -0.47 -4.58 -11.21
CA THR A 220 -0.33 -6.03 -10.98
C THR A 220 0.71 -6.64 -11.90
N PHE A 221 0.70 -6.28 -13.18
CA PHE A 221 1.72 -6.75 -14.14
C PHE A 221 3.13 -6.27 -13.76
N LYS A 222 3.30 -5.00 -13.35
CA LYS A 222 4.60 -4.45 -12.94
C LYS A 222 5.15 -5.12 -11.67
N LEU A 223 4.29 -5.48 -10.74
CA LEU A 223 4.65 -6.10 -9.46
C LEU A 223 4.67 -7.63 -9.50
N MET A 224 4.41 -8.24 -10.66
CA MET A 224 4.47 -9.69 -10.79
C MET A 224 5.91 -10.20 -10.62
N HIS A 225 6.08 -11.21 -9.77
CA HIS A 225 7.36 -11.91 -9.63
C HIS A 225 7.70 -12.67 -10.91
N ARG A 226 8.95 -12.54 -11.37
CA ARG A 226 9.49 -13.20 -12.58
C ARG A 226 10.93 -13.60 -12.31
N ASP A 227 11.48 -14.45 -13.16
CA ASP A 227 12.84 -14.99 -13.01
C ASP A 227 13.95 -13.97 -13.34
N TYR A 228 13.61 -12.75 -13.75
CA TYR A 228 14.56 -11.68 -13.97
C TYR A 228 14.47 -10.59 -12.88
N PHE A 229 15.58 -9.86 -12.72
CA PHE A 229 15.68 -8.78 -11.76
C PHE A 229 14.62 -7.70 -12.00
N ASN A 230 13.82 -7.40 -10.96
CA ASN A 230 12.85 -6.33 -10.97
C ASN A 230 13.22 -5.30 -9.88
N PRO A 231 13.69 -4.09 -10.25
CA PRO A 231 14.10 -3.07 -9.30
C PRO A 231 12.98 -2.64 -8.33
N LEU A 232 11.71 -2.68 -8.77
CA LEU A 232 10.56 -2.40 -7.90
C LEU A 232 10.54 -3.38 -6.71
N LEU A 233 10.64 -4.67 -6.99
CA LEU A 233 10.57 -5.72 -5.97
C LEU A 233 11.79 -5.76 -5.06
N TYR A 234 12.90 -5.13 -5.46
CA TYR A 234 14.13 -5.06 -4.67
C TYR A 234 14.22 -3.82 -3.78
N SER A 235 13.30 -2.88 -3.88
CA SER A 235 13.38 -1.56 -3.26
C SER A 235 12.81 -1.47 -1.83
N GLY A 236 12.46 -2.60 -1.19
CA GLY A 236 12.07 -2.67 0.22
C GLY A 236 10.98 -1.66 0.63
N ARG A 237 11.31 -0.73 1.52
CA ARG A 237 10.35 0.28 2.02
C ARG A 237 9.86 1.24 0.92
N LEU A 238 10.63 1.45 -0.13
CA LEU A 238 10.19 2.28 -1.26
C LEU A 238 9.13 1.54 -2.09
N LEU A 239 9.22 0.21 -2.23
CA LEU A 239 8.17 -0.61 -2.82
C LEU A 239 6.86 -0.45 -2.04
N GLN A 240 6.89 -0.50 -0.71
CA GLN A 240 5.69 -0.32 0.10
C GLN A 240 5.05 1.05 -0.13
N GLN A 241 5.86 2.11 -0.14
CA GLN A 241 5.39 3.48 -0.43
C GLN A 241 4.78 3.57 -1.84
N TYR A 242 5.44 2.99 -2.84
CA TYR A 242 4.95 2.95 -4.22
C TYR A 242 3.60 2.22 -4.33
N VAL A 243 3.47 1.04 -3.72
CA VAL A 243 2.22 0.26 -3.75
C VAL A 243 1.06 1.03 -3.09
N VAL A 244 1.31 1.68 -1.95
CA VAL A 244 0.29 2.50 -1.27
C VAL A 244 -0.14 3.68 -2.13
N ASP A 245 0.80 4.38 -2.75
CA ASP A 245 0.52 5.51 -3.64
C ASP A 245 -0.31 5.08 -4.87
N GLN A 246 0.04 3.94 -5.49
CA GLN A 246 -0.74 3.42 -6.61
C GLN A 246 -2.14 2.97 -6.19
N PHE A 247 -2.29 2.42 -4.98
CA PHE A 247 -3.61 2.08 -4.43
C PHE A 247 -4.47 3.33 -4.23
N VAL A 248 -3.90 4.40 -3.66
CA VAL A 248 -4.58 5.69 -3.48
C VAL A 248 -5.01 6.29 -4.83
N LYS A 249 -4.15 6.22 -5.86
CA LYS A 249 -4.49 6.61 -7.24
C LYS A 249 -5.75 5.89 -7.75
N MET A 250 -5.80 4.56 -7.57
CA MET A 250 -6.96 3.75 -7.96
C MET A 250 -8.22 4.12 -7.19
N GLU A 251 -8.09 4.35 -5.87
CA GLU A 251 -9.20 4.74 -5.01
C GLU A 251 -9.75 6.12 -5.40
N THR A 252 -8.87 7.09 -5.65
CA THR A 252 -9.25 8.43 -6.14
C THR A 252 -10.01 8.34 -7.46
N THR A 253 -9.58 7.51 -8.39
CA THR A 253 -10.25 7.29 -9.67
C THR A 253 -11.65 6.68 -9.47
N ARG A 254 -11.80 5.70 -8.57
CA ARG A 254 -13.10 5.11 -8.21
C ARG A 254 -14.03 6.13 -7.55
N LEU A 255 -13.51 6.92 -6.61
CA LEU A 255 -14.28 7.97 -5.95
C LEU A 255 -14.76 9.04 -6.96
N LEU A 256 -13.92 9.41 -7.91
CA LEU A 256 -14.30 10.33 -8.99
C LEU A 256 -15.42 9.74 -9.84
N TYR A 257 -15.32 8.47 -10.24
CA TYR A 257 -16.38 7.77 -10.97
C TYR A 257 -17.70 7.77 -10.19
N LEU A 258 -17.67 7.39 -8.90
CA LEU A 258 -18.84 7.40 -8.03
C LEU A 258 -19.46 8.79 -7.92
N ARG A 259 -18.63 9.81 -7.80
CA ARG A 259 -19.08 11.21 -7.73
C ARG A 259 -19.81 11.67 -9.00
N LEU A 260 -19.30 11.27 -10.17
CA LEU A 260 -19.87 11.65 -11.45
C LEU A 260 -21.13 10.86 -11.83
N ASN A 261 -21.31 9.65 -11.26
CA ASN A 261 -22.38 8.72 -11.61
C ASN A 261 -23.37 8.49 -10.44
N GLN A 262 -23.52 9.42 -9.52
CA GLN A 262 -24.42 9.27 -8.36
C GLN A 262 -25.87 8.97 -8.75
N SER A 263 -26.39 9.54 -9.84
CA SER A 263 -27.74 9.33 -10.33
C SER A 263 -28.01 7.94 -10.89
N SER A 264 -26.98 7.27 -11.43
CA SER A 264 -27.10 5.91 -12.00
C SER A 264 -26.84 4.82 -10.96
N LEU A 265 -26.14 5.16 -9.88
CA LEU A 265 -25.95 4.27 -8.75
C LEU A 265 -27.25 4.28 -7.94
N ARG A 266 -27.92 3.12 -7.83
CA ARG A 266 -29.09 2.94 -6.94
C ARG A 266 -28.69 3.20 -5.49
N CYS A 267 -28.61 4.47 -5.15
CA CYS A 267 -28.42 4.92 -3.78
C CYS A 267 -29.80 4.91 -3.14
N GLU A 268 -30.05 3.93 -2.29
CA GLU A 268 -31.29 3.88 -1.51
C GLU A 268 -31.47 5.18 -0.75
N SER A 269 -32.71 5.63 -0.80
CA SER A 269 -33.36 6.84 -0.34
C SER A 269 -32.52 7.87 0.46
N TYR A 270 -32.63 9.09 -0.01
CA TYR A 270 -32.20 10.34 0.60
C TYR A 270 -32.52 10.48 2.08
N ASP A 271 -33.60 9.83 2.56
CA ASP A 271 -34.07 9.88 3.94
C ASP A 271 -33.11 9.23 4.94
N VAL A 272 -32.54 8.06 4.60
CA VAL A 272 -31.53 7.39 5.44
C VAL A 272 -30.24 8.20 5.54
N LEU A 273 -29.90 8.93 4.46
CA LEU A 273 -28.74 9.82 4.46
C LEU A 273 -28.98 11.04 5.35
N CYS A 274 -30.17 11.62 5.30
CA CYS A 274 -30.54 12.78 6.12
C CYS A 274 -30.50 12.46 7.62
N ASP A 275 -30.93 11.27 8.02
CA ASP A 275 -30.88 10.83 9.41
C ASP A 275 -29.47 10.56 9.91
N THR A 276 -28.60 10.02 9.07
CA THR A 276 -27.18 9.84 9.40
C THR A 276 -26.43 11.16 9.50
N LEU A 277 -26.78 12.15 8.67
CA LEU A 277 -26.18 13.47 8.67
C LEU A 277 -26.67 14.33 9.84
N LYS A 278 -27.94 14.21 10.27
CA LYS A 278 -28.48 14.90 11.43
C LYS A 278 -27.83 14.46 12.74
N ASN A 279 -27.44 13.21 12.84
CA ASN A 279 -26.77 12.66 14.03
C ASN A 279 -25.28 13.02 14.14
N ASN A 280 -24.65 13.55 13.07
CA ASN A 280 -23.25 13.97 13.02
C ASN A 280 -23.11 15.48 12.78
N ALA A 281 -23.98 16.29 13.34
CA ALA A 281 -24.11 17.72 13.08
C ALA A 281 -23.00 18.59 13.70
N SER A 282 -21.74 18.25 13.50
CA SER A 282 -20.63 19.17 13.76
C SER A 282 -19.57 19.08 12.66
N SER A 283 -19.86 19.62 11.48
CA SER A 283 -18.76 19.90 10.56
C SER A 283 -19.11 20.99 9.55
N ASN A 284 -18.57 22.15 9.78
CA ASN A 284 -18.23 23.15 8.76
C ASN A 284 -17.14 22.64 7.82
N THR A 285 -17.13 21.35 7.43
CA THR A 285 -16.19 20.82 6.47
C THR A 285 -16.80 20.90 5.09
N VAL A 286 -16.35 21.89 4.35
CA VAL A 286 -16.64 22.18 2.96
C VAL A 286 -16.28 20.97 2.09
N GLY A 287 -17.27 20.18 1.69
CA GLY A 287 -17.13 19.09 0.70
C GLY A 287 -18.50 18.62 0.25
N ARG A 288 -18.67 18.30 -1.04
CA ARG A 288 -19.88 17.62 -1.51
C ARG A 288 -19.93 16.21 -0.90
N ASN A 289 -21.00 15.92 -0.17
CA ASN A 289 -21.24 14.56 0.34
C ASN A 289 -21.47 13.61 -0.84
N ILE A 290 -20.68 12.54 -0.89
CA ILE A 290 -20.79 11.47 -1.89
C ILE A 290 -21.28 10.23 -1.17
N ILE A 291 -22.37 9.64 -1.67
CA ILE A 291 -22.88 8.38 -1.16
C ILE A 291 -22.04 7.25 -1.75
N LEU A 292 -21.36 6.52 -0.88
CA LEU A 292 -20.60 5.34 -1.28
C LEU A 292 -21.53 4.11 -1.29
N PRO A 293 -21.58 3.33 -2.39
CA PRO A 293 -22.37 2.11 -2.45
C PRO A 293 -21.82 1.04 -1.49
N ALA A 294 -22.65 0.07 -1.12
CA ALA A 294 -22.22 -1.07 -0.28
C ALA A 294 -21.13 -1.93 -0.92
N SER A 295 -20.98 -1.89 -2.23
CA SER A 295 -19.90 -2.56 -2.97
C SER A 295 -18.54 -1.85 -2.86
N PHE A 296 -18.50 -0.61 -2.37
CA PHE A 296 -17.24 0.10 -2.15
C PHE A 296 -16.59 -0.40 -0.87
N THR A 297 -15.50 -1.16 -1.01
CA THR A 297 -14.77 -1.75 0.12
C THR A 297 -14.28 -0.66 1.09
N GLY A 298 -14.58 -0.85 2.39
CA GLY A 298 -14.20 0.11 3.44
C GLY A 298 -15.19 1.25 3.65
N SER A 299 -16.29 1.31 2.88
CA SER A 299 -17.38 2.26 3.15
C SER A 299 -18.15 1.89 4.43
N PRO A 300 -18.80 2.85 5.11
CA PRO A 300 -19.65 2.55 6.27
C PRO A 300 -20.74 1.51 5.94
N ARG A 301 -21.36 1.60 4.76
CA ARG A 301 -22.36 0.62 4.30
C ARG A 301 -21.77 -0.77 4.08
N TRP A 302 -20.56 -0.86 3.54
CA TRP A 302 -19.85 -2.12 3.37
C TRP A 302 -19.60 -2.81 4.71
N TYR A 303 -19.09 -2.07 5.71
CA TYR A 303 -18.91 -2.59 7.06
C TYR A 303 -20.22 -2.98 7.72
N HIS A 304 -21.26 -2.15 7.58
CA HIS A 304 -22.58 -2.45 8.14
C HIS A 304 -23.14 -3.76 7.55
N ASN A 305 -23.08 -3.93 6.23
CA ASN A 305 -23.55 -5.17 5.59
C ASN A 305 -22.77 -6.39 6.09
N LYS A 306 -21.43 -6.29 6.17
CA LYS A 306 -20.60 -7.39 6.71
C LYS A 306 -20.92 -7.71 8.15
N LEU A 307 -21.20 -6.70 8.97
CA LEU A 307 -21.63 -6.90 10.35
C LEU A 307 -23.01 -7.61 10.40
N GLN A 308 -23.98 -7.15 9.62
CA GLN A 308 -25.31 -7.77 9.57
C GLN A 308 -25.26 -9.22 9.07
N ASP A 309 -24.47 -9.51 8.04
CA ASP A 309 -24.21 -10.87 7.57
C ASP A 309 -23.67 -11.75 8.71
N SER A 310 -22.68 -11.25 9.47
CA SER A 310 -22.07 -11.97 10.59
C SER A 310 -23.05 -12.20 11.74
N LEU A 311 -23.86 -11.18 12.08
CA LEU A 311 -24.90 -11.29 13.10
C LEU A 311 -26.02 -12.27 12.70
N ALA A 312 -26.32 -12.42 11.41
CA ALA A 312 -27.28 -13.41 10.93
C ALA A 312 -26.82 -14.85 11.23
N TYR A 313 -25.53 -15.14 11.15
CA TYR A 313 -24.98 -16.44 11.58
C TYR A 313 -25.22 -16.69 13.07
N ILE A 314 -24.92 -15.70 13.92
CA ILE A 314 -25.10 -15.80 15.36
C ILE A 314 -26.61 -16.00 15.71
N ARG A 315 -27.50 -15.27 15.04
CA ARG A 315 -28.95 -15.44 15.23
C ARG A 315 -29.44 -16.82 14.83
N LYS A 316 -28.89 -17.40 13.79
CA LYS A 316 -29.32 -18.70 13.26
C LYS A 316 -28.70 -19.89 14.01
N PHE A 317 -27.41 -19.81 14.32
CA PHE A 317 -26.64 -20.95 14.83
C PHE A 317 -26.23 -20.81 16.31
N GLY A 318 -26.47 -19.64 16.92
CA GLY A 318 -25.98 -19.32 18.27
C GLY A 318 -24.53 -18.91 18.30
N SER A 319 -23.87 -19.03 19.43
CA SER A 319 -22.45 -18.78 19.59
C SER A 319 -21.62 -19.80 18.81
N PRO A 320 -20.46 -19.40 18.24
CA PRO A 320 -19.56 -20.33 17.57
C PRO A 320 -18.97 -21.33 18.56
N ASP A 321 -18.73 -22.55 18.09
CA ASP A 321 -18.12 -23.63 18.88
C ASP A 321 -16.61 -23.49 18.98
N LEU A 322 -15.95 -23.02 17.89
CA LEU A 322 -14.51 -22.82 17.85
C LEU A 322 -14.14 -21.43 17.33
N PHE A 323 -13.15 -20.82 17.99
CA PHE A 323 -12.44 -19.63 17.52
C PHE A 323 -10.98 -20.00 17.26
N ILE A 324 -10.57 -19.96 16.00
CA ILE A 324 -9.23 -20.35 15.59
C ILE A 324 -8.52 -19.14 15.00
N THR A 325 -7.26 -18.98 15.38
CA THR A 325 -6.42 -17.92 14.91
C THR A 325 -5.23 -18.50 14.16
N THR A 326 -5.02 -18.04 12.94
CA THR A 326 -3.86 -18.41 12.13
C THR A 326 -3.05 -17.19 11.76
N THR A 327 -1.74 -17.22 12.00
CA THR A 327 -0.82 -16.12 11.70
C THR A 327 0.21 -16.57 10.69
N MET A 328 0.57 -15.68 9.75
CA MET A 328 1.64 -15.94 8.80
C MET A 328 2.96 -16.16 9.53
N ASN A 329 3.60 -17.29 9.25
CA ASN A 329 4.95 -17.55 9.75
C ASN A 329 5.97 -16.80 8.88
N PRO A 330 6.73 -15.82 9.41
CA PRO A 330 7.74 -15.10 8.65
C PRO A 330 8.90 -16.01 8.19
N GLN A 331 9.05 -17.18 8.82
CA GLN A 331 10.07 -18.19 8.48
C GLN A 331 9.55 -19.24 7.47
N ASP A 332 8.37 -19.04 6.90
CA ASP A 332 7.79 -19.96 5.92
C ASP A 332 8.80 -20.25 4.78
N PRO A 333 9.03 -21.51 4.45
CA PRO A 333 10.01 -21.91 3.41
C PRO A 333 9.71 -21.29 2.03
N VAL A 334 8.44 -21.17 1.65
CA VAL A 334 8.05 -20.58 0.36
C VAL A 334 8.39 -19.10 0.34
N VAL A 335 8.13 -18.37 1.43
CA VAL A 335 8.51 -16.95 1.54
C VAL A 335 10.01 -16.80 1.47
N LYS A 336 10.77 -17.59 2.25
CA LYS A 336 12.24 -17.56 2.24
C LYS A 336 12.85 -17.79 0.85
N ASN A 337 12.30 -18.74 0.11
CA ASN A 337 12.80 -19.08 -1.22
C ASN A 337 12.46 -18.03 -2.29
N CYS A 338 11.44 -17.20 -2.06
CA CYS A 338 10.99 -16.19 -3.01
C CYS A 338 11.53 -14.79 -2.74
N ILE A 339 12.08 -14.51 -1.55
CA ILE A 339 12.68 -13.21 -1.25
C ILE A 339 14.13 -13.16 -1.75
N TYR A 340 14.58 -11.97 -2.15
CA TYR A 340 15.95 -11.77 -2.59
C TYR A 340 16.92 -11.74 -1.41
N THR A 341 18.19 -12.06 -1.66
CA THR A 341 19.25 -12.02 -0.65
C THR A 341 19.30 -10.65 0.06
N GLY A 342 19.23 -10.67 1.38
CA GLY A 342 19.24 -9.47 2.24
C GLY A 342 17.88 -8.81 2.45
N GLN A 343 16.80 -9.31 1.84
CA GLN A 343 15.44 -8.90 2.12
C GLN A 343 14.86 -9.64 3.33
N ARG A 344 13.90 -9.00 3.98
CA ARG A 344 13.06 -9.60 5.01
C ARG A 344 11.64 -9.81 4.48
N PRO A 345 10.82 -10.68 5.07
CA PRO A 345 9.43 -10.87 4.68
C PRO A 345 8.63 -9.54 4.59
N GLU A 346 8.89 -8.60 5.51
CA GLU A 346 8.23 -7.30 5.52
C GLU A 346 8.56 -6.43 4.29
N ASP A 347 9.68 -6.69 3.62
CA ASP A 347 10.08 -6.00 2.39
C ASP A 347 9.32 -6.52 1.16
N ARG A 348 8.66 -7.67 1.27
CA ARG A 348 7.94 -8.36 0.19
C ARG A 348 6.48 -8.70 0.58
N PRO A 349 5.65 -7.70 0.88
CA PRO A 349 4.25 -7.91 1.26
C PRO A 349 3.45 -8.63 0.16
N ASP A 350 3.85 -8.50 -1.11
CA ASP A 350 3.27 -9.21 -2.25
C ASP A 350 3.39 -10.73 -2.12
N ILE A 351 4.55 -11.25 -1.73
CA ILE A 351 4.78 -12.68 -1.51
C ILE A 351 4.06 -13.15 -0.25
N VAL A 352 4.26 -12.43 0.86
CA VAL A 352 3.67 -12.77 2.15
C VAL A 352 2.15 -12.90 2.05
N CYS A 353 1.48 -11.93 1.40
CA CYS A 353 0.02 -11.98 1.22
C CYS A 353 -0.44 -13.15 0.35
N ARG A 354 0.27 -13.46 -0.74
CA ARG A 354 -0.08 -14.57 -1.63
C ARG A 354 0.10 -15.94 -0.96
N VAL A 355 1.20 -16.13 -0.25
CA VAL A 355 1.47 -17.37 0.49
C VAL A 355 0.44 -17.54 1.61
N PHE A 356 0.16 -16.48 2.38
CA PHE A 356 -0.87 -16.53 3.41
C PHE A 356 -2.25 -16.84 2.85
N GLN A 357 -2.64 -16.23 1.73
CA GLN A 357 -3.92 -16.54 1.08
C GLN A 357 -4.01 -18.02 0.68
N ARG A 358 -2.91 -18.61 0.24
CA ARG A 358 -2.86 -20.06 -0.04
C ARG A 358 -3.06 -20.87 1.25
N HIS A 359 -2.38 -20.52 2.33
CA HIS A 359 -2.59 -21.17 3.64
C HIS A 359 -4.04 -21.07 4.12
N VAL A 360 -4.67 -19.91 3.97
CA VAL A 360 -6.10 -19.73 4.29
C VAL A 360 -6.97 -20.66 3.46
N GLN A 361 -6.68 -20.86 2.17
CA GLN A 361 -7.43 -21.78 1.33
C GLN A 361 -7.22 -23.25 1.73
N GLU A 362 -6.00 -23.66 2.07
CA GLU A 362 -5.72 -25.01 2.57
C GLU A 362 -6.38 -25.24 3.94
N MET A 363 -6.31 -24.30 4.87
CA MET A 363 -7.03 -24.36 6.13
C MET A 363 -8.54 -24.50 5.91
N LYS A 364 -9.10 -23.74 4.98
CA LYS A 364 -10.52 -23.89 4.61
C LYS A 364 -10.83 -25.32 4.12
N LYS A 365 -10.00 -25.89 3.27
CA LYS A 365 -10.20 -27.28 2.81
C LYS A 365 -10.19 -28.26 3.97
N LEU A 366 -9.21 -28.16 4.87
CA LEU A 366 -9.09 -29.04 6.02
C LEU A 366 -10.32 -28.95 6.92
N MET A 367 -10.77 -27.73 7.24
CA MET A 367 -11.89 -27.53 8.17
C MET A 367 -13.26 -27.84 7.52
N VAL A 368 -13.47 -27.41 6.27
CA VAL A 368 -14.80 -27.50 5.61
C VAL A 368 -14.96 -28.81 4.85
N ASN A 369 -13.98 -29.19 4.02
CA ASN A 369 -14.10 -30.35 3.15
C ASN A 369 -13.69 -31.65 3.85
N HIS A 370 -12.62 -31.61 4.65
CA HIS A 370 -12.13 -32.79 5.39
C HIS A 370 -12.68 -32.87 6.82
N SER A 371 -13.43 -31.86 7.27
CA SER A 371 -14.15 -31.85 8.56
C SER A 371 -13.27 -32.28 9.75
N ILE A 372 -12.02 -31.78 9.81
CA ILE A 372 -11.05 -32.20 10.85
C ILE A 372 -11.50 -31.94 12.29
N PHE A 373 -12.45 -31.02 12.51
CA PHE A 373 -13.08 -30.74 13.79
C PHE A 373 -14.50 -31.28 13.89
N GLY A 374 -14.97 -32.05 12.91
CA GLY A 374 -16.36 -32.44 12.72
C GLY A 374 -17.05 -31.64 11.61
N LYS A 375 -18.27 -32.05 11.27
CA LYS A 375 -19.03 -31.42 10.19
C LYS A 375 -19.46 -30.00 10.60
N LEU A 376 -19.19 -29.02 9.74
CA LEU A 376 -19.56 -27.64 9.97
C LEU A 376 -20.98 -27.33 9.48
N SER A 377 -21.78 -26.66 10.31
CA SER A 377 -23.04 -26.03 9.91
C SER A 377 -22.84 -24.66 9.28
N ALA A 378 -21.82 -23.92 9.75
CA ALA A 378 -21.44 -22.62 9.24
C ALA A 378 -19.99 -22.29 9.59
N TRP A 379 -19.41 -21.35 8.88
CA TRP A 379 -18.08 -20.82 9.15
C TRP A 379 -17.95 -19.38 8.65
N LEU A 380 -17.08 -18.62 9.30
CA LEU A 380 -16.75 -17.23 8.97
C LEU A 380 -15.28 -17.00 9.26
N TYR A 381 -14.61 -16.18 8.46
CA TYR A 381 -13.27 -15.69 8.82
C TYR A 381 -13.07 -14.23 8.41
N SER A 382 -12.20 -13.56 9.14
CA SER A 382 -11.66 -12.22 8.80
C SER A 382 -10.15 -12.27 8.69
N ILE A 383 -9.58 -11.42 7.83
CA ILE A 383 -8.14 -11.25 7.70
C ILE A 383 -7.79 -9.86 8.22
N GLU A 384 -6.81 -9.82 9.11
CA GLU A 384 -6.24 -8.61 9.68
C GLU A 384 -4.74 -8.55 9.44
N TYR A 385 -4.17 -7.36 9.52
CA TYR A 385 -2.72 -7.18 9.44
C TYR A 385 -2.19 -6.68 10.78
N GLN A 386 -1.22 -7.40 11.33
CA GLN A 386 -0.55 -6.98 12.55
C GLN A 386 0.31 -5.72 12.31
N LYS A 387 0.71 -5.02 13.38
CA LYS A 387 1.59 -3.83 13.30
C LYS A 387 2.87 -4.05 12.49
N ARG A 388 3.35 -5.30 12.40
CA ARG A 388 4.53 -5.69 11.61
C ARG A 388 4.22 -6.02 10.16
N GLY A 389 2.97 -5.85 9.72
CA GLY A 389 2.53 -6.12 8.34
C GLY A 389 2.28 -7.60 8.03
N LEU A 390 2.36 -8.50 9.00
CA LEU A 390 2.03 -9.91 8.79
C LEU A 390 0.52 -10.13 8.83
N PRO A 391 -0.05 -10.84 7.84
CA PRO A 391 -1.46 -11.17 7.82
C PRO A 391 -1.83 -12.24 8.86
N HIS A 392 -3.04 -12.17 9.34
CA HIS A 392 -3.60 -12.91 10.46
C HIS A 392 -5.08 -13.18 10.17
N ALA A 393 -5.52 -14.41 10.34
CA ALA A 393 -6.91 -14.77 10.11
C ALA A 393 -7.55 -15.28 11.40
N HIS A 394 -8.75 -14.77 11.67
CA HIS A 394 -9.63 -15.23 12.72
C HIS A 394 -10.77 -16.02 12.12
N TRP A 395 -10.96 -17.24 12.58
CA TRP A 395 -12.02 -18.15 12.13
C TRP A 395 -13.03 -18.37 13.23
N LEU A 396 -14.30 -18.31 12.89
CA LEU A 396 -15.42 -18.73 13.72
C LEU A 396 -16.06 -19.94 13.05
N LEU A 397 -16.20 -21.05 13.80
CA LEU A 397 -16.74 -22.29 13.29
C LEU A 397 -17.94 -22.70 14.12
N TRP A 398 -19.04 -23.08 13.46
CA TRP A 398 -20.23 -23.68 14.03
C TRP A 398 -20.33 -25.12 13.59
N LEU A 399 -20.21 -26.04 14.54
CA LEU A 399 -20.29 -27.47 14.30
C LEU A 399 -21.75 -27.90 14.08
N SER A 400 -21.96 -29.06 13.44
CA SER A 400 -23.28 -29.68 13.36
C SER A 400 -23.74 -30.10 14.73
N ARG A 401 -25.07 -30.31 14.90
CA ARG A 401 -25.60 -30.71 16.19
C ARG A 401 -24.97 -31.96 16.76
N ASN A 402 -24.60 -32.91 15.89
CA ASN A 402 -24.01 -34.20 16.28
C ASN A 402 -22.55 -34.10 16.66
N ASP A 403 -21.85 -33.05 16.16
CA ASP A 403 -20.41 -32.84 16.35
C ASP A 403 -20.11 -31.71 17.34
N ARG A 404 -21.15 -31.14 17.96
CA ARG A 404 -21.00 -30.04 18.93
C ARG A 404 -20.08 -30.44 20.08
N ILE A 405 -19.21 -29.52 20.45
CA ILE A 405 -18.31 -29.71 21.57
C ILE A 405 -19.07 -29.49 22.85
N HIS A 406 -19.19 -30.54 23.67
CA HIS A 406 -19.72 -30.46 25.01
C HIS A 406 -18.62 -30.14 26.02
N PRO A 407 -18.94 -29.47 27.13
CA PRO A 407 -17.97 -29.16 28.19
C PRO A 407 -17.14 -30.36 28.62
N ASP A 408 -17.71 -31.52 28.68
CA ASP A 408 -17.06 -32.76 29.11
C ASP A 408 -16.09 -33.35 28.06
N SER A 409 -16.18 -32.91 26.81
CA SER A 409 -15.35 -33.41 25.70
C SER A 409 -14.34 -32.40 25.17
N VAL A 410 -14.36 -31.15 25.67
CA VAL A 410 -13.50 -30.08 25.18
C VAL A 410 -12.01 -30.41 25.27
N ASP A 411 -11.61 -31.11 26.33
CA ASP A 411 -10.21 -31.49 26.60
C ASP A 411 -9.64 -32.51 25.59
N ASN A 412 -10.49 -33.16 24.84
CA ASN A 412 -10.08 -34.07 23.75
C ASN A 412 -9.72 -33.28 22.46
N ILE A 413 -10.15 -32.01 22.35
CA ILE A 413 -9.97 -31.18 21.16
C ILE A 413 -8.97 -30.07 21.44
N VAL A 414 -9.03 -29.43 22.61
CA VAL A 414 -8.21 -28.29 22.97
C VAL A 414 -7.64 -28.46 24.38
N CYS A 415 -6.33 -28.40 24.51
CA CYS A 415 -5.66 -28.33 25.81
C CYS A 415 -4.48 -27.34 25.75
N ALA A 416 -4.06 -26.83 26.92
CA ALA A 416 -2.92 -25.92 27.03
C ALA A 416 -1.67 -26.65 27.58
N GLU A 417 -1.47 -27.89 27.16
CA GLU A 417 -0.33 -28.72 27.57
C GLU A 417 0.70 -28.82 26.43
N ILE A 418 1.97 -28.89 26.80
CA ILE A 418 3.04 -29.16 25.84
C ILE A 418 3.03 -30.68 25.57
N PRO A 419 2.95 -31.12 24.30
CA PRO A 419 3.00 -32.54 23.96
C PRO A 419 4.29 -33.22 24.45
N ALA A 420 4.19 -34.50 24.82
CA ALA A 420 5.34 -35.27 25.15
C ALA A 420 6.23 -35.50 23.91
N LYS A 421 7.50 -35.10 23.97
CA LYS A 421 8.41 -35.20 22.82
C LYS A 421 8.62 -36.64 22.35
N GLU A 422 8.55 -37.59 23.29
CA GLU A 422 8.69 -39.02 23.02
C GLU A 422 7.50 -39.63 22.26
N LYS A 423 6.33 -39.01 22.39
CA LYS A 423 5.10 -39.45 21.71
C LYS A 423 4.95 -38.83 20.33
N ASP A 424 5.21 -37.53 20.20
CA ASP A 424 5.11 -36.80 18.94
C ASP A 424 6.11 -35.64 18.92
N ALA A 425 7.30 -35.93 18.37
CA ALA A 425 8.38 -34.97 18.29
C ALA A 425 8.03 -33.76 17.37
N VAL A 426 7.25 -33.99 16.31
CA VAL A 426 6.86 -32.98 15.36
C VAL A 426 5.89 -31.99 16.01
N LEU A 427 4.86 -32.51 16.66
CA LEU A 427 3.87 -31.66 17.37
C LEU A 427 4.54 -30.92 18.53
N TYR A 428 5.46 -31.57 19.28
CA TYR A 428 6.24 -30.91 20.33
C TYR A 428 7.00 -29.71 19.77
N GLU A 429 7.72 -29.87 18.66
CA GLU A 429 8.48 -28.79 18.04
C GLU A 429 7.57 -27.65 17.55
N LEU A 430 6.46 -27.97 16.90
CA LEU A 430 5.49 -26.98 16.42
C LEU A 430 4.89 -26.19 17.59
N VAL A 431 4.46 -26.87 18.64
CA VAL A 431 3.86 -26.20 19.82
C VAL A 431 4.89 -25.33 20.52
N THR A 432 6.08 -25.83 20.80
CA THR A 432 7.12 -25.09 21.55
C THR A 432 7.70 -23.92 20.76
N THR A 433 7.72 -24.00 19.42
CA THR A 433 8.27 -22.95 18.55
C THR A 433 7.24 -21.89 18.16
N CYS A 434 6.00 -22.32 17.87
CA CYS A 434 5.00 -21.46 17.24
C CYS A 434 3.80 -21.09 18.11
N MET A 435 3.47 -21.88 19.14
CA MET A 435 2.19 -21.76 19.84
C MET A 435 2.30 -21.30 21.31
N ILE A 436 3.44 -21.38 21.95
CA ILE A 436 3.60 -20.92 23.33
C ILE A 436 3.87 -19.42 23.41
N HIS A 437 3.38 -18.81 24.49
CA HIS A 437 3.66 -17.41 24.78
C HIS A 437 5.07 -17.24 25.35
N GLY A 438 5.84 -16.34 24.78
CA GLY A 438 7.14 -16.02 25.35
C GLY A 438 8.29 -15.94 24.34
N PRO A 439 9.51 -15.89 24.82
CA PRO A 439 9.91 -15.87 26.25
C PRO A 439 9.59 -14.53 26.93
N CYS A 440 9.14 -14.58 28.19
CA CYS A 440 8.90 -13.42 29.03
C CYS A 440 9.14 -13.76 30.51
N GLY A 441 8.97 -12.80 31.41
CA GLY A 441 9.15 -12.97 32.85
C GLY A 441 10.50 -12.42 33.34
N LYS A 442 10.93 -12.84 34.53
CA LYS A 442 12.14 -12.29 35.20
C LYS A 442 13.42 -12.42 34.36
N GLN A 443 13.52 -13.49 33.56
CA GLN A 443 14.67 -13.73 32.67
C GLN A 443 14.64 -12.89 31.40
N PHE A 444 13.48 -12.38 31.03
CA PHE A 444 13.25 -11.55 29.81
C PHE A 444 12.44 -10.30 30.15
N PRO A 445 12.97 -9.38 30.97
CA PRO A 445 12.23 -8.23 31.49
C PRO A 445 11.85 -7.23 30.41
N ASN A 446 12.58 -7.20 29.29
CA ASN A 446 12.36 -6.32 28.16
C ASN A 446 11.42 -6.93 27.06
N ALA A 447 10.82 -8.08 27.32
CA ALA A 447 9.87 -8.68 26.38
C ALA A 447 8.67 -7.74 26.17
N PRO A 448 8.11 -7.63 24.93
CA PRO A 448 7.04 -6.68 24.60
C PRO A 448 5.77 -6.79 25.44
N CYS A 449 5.55 -7.94 26.07
CA CYS A 449 4.40 -8.18 26.95
C CYS A 449 4.67 -7.78 28.41
N MET A 450 5.91 -7.46 28.78
CA MET A 450 6.25 -7.10 30.16
C MET A 450 5.86 -5.65 30.47
N LYS A 451 5.15 -5.46 31.59
CA LYS A 451 4.81 -4.17 32.18
C LYS A 451 4.95 -4.29 33.69
N ASP A 452 5.65 -3.39 34.31
CA ASP A 452 5.84 -3.34 35.76
C ASP A 452 6.31 -4.69 36.36
N GLY A 453 7.26 -5.35 35.68
CA GLY A 453 7.83 -6.63 36.07
C GLY A 453 6.90 -7.85 35.90
N LYS A 454 5.71 -7.68 35.36
CA LYS A 454 4.72 -8.75 35.12
C LYS A 454 4.32 -8.83 33.65
N CYS A 455 3.94 -10.03 33.21
CA CYS A 455 3.39 -10.21 31.90
C CYS A 455 1.97 -9.61 31.80
N SER A 456 1.75 -8.60 30.95
CA SER A 456 0.46 -7.94 30.73
C SER A 456 -0.62 -8.88 30.13
N LYS A 457 -0.22 -10.07 29.67
CA LYS A 457 -1.12 -11.12 29.17
C LYS A 457 -1.42 -12.18 30.23
N GLY A 458 -0.93 -12.00 31.47
CA GLY A 458 -1.18 -12.89 32.58
C GLY A 458 -0.56 -14.29 32.42
N PHE A 459 0.64 -14.38 31.82
CA PHE A 459 1.40 -15.62 31.75
C PHE A 459 2.46 -15.69 32.86
N PRO A 460 2.76 -16.92 33.37
CA PRO A 460 2.12 -18.19 33.04
C PRO A 460 0.69 -18.29 33.57
N LYS A 461 -0.17 -18.98 32.85
CA LYS A 461 -1.53 -19.26 33.29
C LYS A 461 -1.53 -20.28 34.43
N PRO A 462 -2.52 -20.29 35.35
CA PRO A 462 -2.62 -21.26 36.41
C PRO A 462 -2.75 -22.68 35.87
N PHE A 463 -2.35 -23.65 36.68
CA PHE A 463 -2.60 -25.06 36.40
C PHE A 463 -4.06 -25.39 36.67
N CYS A 464 -4.68 -26.19 35.84
CA CYS A 464 -6.00 -26.76 36.08
C CYS A 464 -6.09 -28.15 35.44
N ASN A 465 -6.81 -29.08 36.13
CA ASN A 465 -6.88 -30.48 35.70
C ASN A 465 -7.84 -30.68 34.53
N ASP A 466 -8.88 -29.86 34.45
CA ASP A 466 -9.89 -29.90 33.41
C ASP A 466 -10.23 -28.49 32.94
N THR A 467 -10.67 -28.34 31.69
CA THR A 467 -11.07 -27.04 31.15
C THR A 467 -12.32 -26.52 31.89
N THR A 468 -12.21 -25.30 32.40
CA THR A 468 -13.31 -24.58 33.03
C THR A 468 -13.67 -23.34 32.24
N ILE A 469 -14.98 -22.98 32.27
CA ILE A 469 -15.46 -21.77 31.60
C ILE A 469 -15.97 -20.82 32.69
N THR A 470 -15.33 -19.66 32.82
CA THR A 470 -15.73 -18.63 33.77
C THR A 470 -16.04 -17.35 32.98
N ASP A 471 -17.25 -16.80 33.16
CA ASP A 471 -17.71 -15.59 32.46
C ASP A 471 -17.53 -15.66 30.90
N GLY A 472 -17.74 -16.85 30.33
CA GLY A 472 -17.61 -17.09 28.91
C GLY A 472 -16.16 -17.24 28.40
N TYR A 473 -15.16 -17.21 29.29
CA TYR A 473 -13.75 -17.40 28.93
C TYR A 473 -13.26 -18.78 29.38
N PRO A 474 -12.70 -19.60 28.49
CA PRO A 474 -12.14 -20.89 28.85
C PRO A 474 -10.78 -20.76 29.53
N THR A 475 -10.59 -21.47 30.63
CA THR A 475 -9.30 -21.81 31.21
C THR A 475 -9.03 -23.26 30.83
N TYR A 476 -8.17 -23.46 29.82
CA TYR A 476 -7.92 -24.77 29.25
C TYR A 476 -7.10 -25.65 30.18
N LYS A 477 -7.37 -26.95 30.13
CA LYS A 477 -6.61 -27.99 30.82
C LYS A 477 -5.10 -27.78 30.65
N ARG A 478 -4.42 -27.70 31.81
CA ARG A 478 -2.99 -27.52 31.92
C ARG A 478 -2.53 -28.14 33.27
N ARG A 479 -2.24 -29.41 33.24
CA ARG A 479 -1.78 -30.12 34.46
C ARG A 479 -0.37 -29.66 34.85
N SER A 480 -0.06 -29.75 36.15
CA SER A 480 1.32 -29.59 36.61
C SER A 480 2.19 -30.69 36.02
N PRO A 481 3.44 -30.37 35.58
CA PRO A 481 4.39 -31.35 35.08
C PRO A 481 4.80 -32.35 36.14
#